data_343a13729e909ea23d82ec1bfdf9e9e0
#
_entry.id   343a13729e909ea23d82ec1bfdf9e9e0
#
_cell.length_a   1.000
_cell.length_b   1.000
_cell.length_c   1.000
_cell.angle_alpha   90.00
_cell.angle_beta   90.00
_cell.angle_gamma   90.00
#
_symmetry.space_group_name_H-M   'P 1'
#
loop_
_entity.id
_entity.type
_entity.pdbx_description
1 polymer ?
#
loop_
_entity_poly.entity_id
_entity_poly.type
_entity_poly.pdbx_seq_one_letter_code
_entity_poly.pdbx_strand_id
1 'polypeptide(L)'
;WALEREGGVYMDTDVEILRPLDDFMHLPAFTGYEASMSNAPVTGLMASAPHGVWVTEQLAYYDENRHFRMEDGTLDMTPNTVTIADIMVKGGFVINGKYGVYKDDLHVFPVDYFCPLTSTRVLKLTKNTYCIHHFAGSWVERTKWQKMKQFVLHKVLGTNLTDKLVQIKRKLKR
;
A
#
# COMPACT_ATOMS: atom_id res chain seq x y z
N TRP A 1 -14.82 2.45 -6.35
CA TRP A 1 -15.91 3.01 -7.19
C TRP A 1 -15.39 4.08 -8.16
N ALA A 2 -14.72 5.15 -7.70
CA ALA A 2 -14.27 6.23 -8.56
C ALA A 2 -13.32 5.74 -9.67
N LEU A 3 -12.26 4.99 -9.31
CA LEU A 3 -11.32 4.43 -10.28
C LEU A 3 -11.98 3.46 -11.26
N GLU A 4 -12.94 2.66 -10.79
CA GLU A 4 -13.65 1.72 -11.66
C GLU A 4 -14.50 2.45 -12.70
N ARG A 5 -15.20 3.53 -12.32
CA ARG A 5 -16.10 4.25 -13.24
C ARG A 5 -15.40 5.26 -14.13
N GLU A 6 -14.53 6.07 -13.53
CA GLU A 6 -13.95 7.24 -14.19
C GLU A 6 -12.50 6.99 -14.65
N GLY A 7 -11.85 5.97 -14.07
CA GLY A 7 -10.41 5.75 -14.24
C GLY A 7 -9.59 6.84 -13.58
N GLY A 8 -8.34 6.97 -14.03
CA GLY A 8 -7.41 7.99 -13.57
C GLY A 8 -6.46 7.51 -12.50
N VAL A 9 -5.94 8.44 -11.70
CA VAL A 9 -4.95 8.16 -10.64
C VAL A 9 -5.53 8.56 -9.30
N TYR A 10 -5.70 7.59 -8.40
CA TYR A 10 -5.98 7.82 -6.99
C TYR A 10 -4.67 7.97 -6.22
N MET A 11 -4.64 8.92 -5.31
CA MET A 11 -3.52 9.08 -4.37
C MET A 11 -4.05 9.37 -2.97
N ASP A 12 -3.41 8.78 -1.96
CA ASP A 12 -3.60 9.20 -0.58
C ASP A 12 -3.13 10.65 -0.41
N THR A 13 -3.75 11.38 0.51
CA THR A 13 -3.48 12.84 0.72
C THR A 13 -2.06 13.10 1.22
N ASP A 14 -1.33 12.08 1.63
CA ASP A 14 0.05 12.11 2.09
C ASP A 14 1.04 11.45 1.10
N VAL A 15 0.67 11.40 -0.17
CA VAL A 15 1.59 11.04 -1.27
C VAL A 15 2.19 12.32 -1.86
N GLU A 16 3.52 12.40 -1.87
CA GLU A 16 4.30 13.47 -2.50
C GLU A 16 4.81 13.01 -3.87
N ILE A 17 4.45 13.74 -4.93
CA ILE A 17 4.92 13.47 -6.30
C ILE A 17 6.27 14.19 -6.51
N LEU A 18 7.30 13.43 -6.88
CA LEU A 18 8.63 13.95 -7.18
C LEU A 18 8.88 14.14 -8.67
N ARG A 19 8.18 13.36 -9.51
CA ARG A 19 8.32 13.36 -10.98
C ARG A 19 6.97 13.13 -11.63
N PRO A 20 6.73 13.66 -12.86
CA PRO A 20 5.53 13.35 -13.63
C PRO A 20 5.30 11.85 -13.79
N LEU A 21 4.04 11.43 -13.78
CA LEU A 21 3.65 10.01 -13.93
C LEU A 21 3.42 9.60 -15.40
N ASP A 22 3.77 10.44 -16.34
CA ASP A 22 3.54 10.26 -17.79
C ASP A 22 4.12 8.94 -18.31
N ASP A 23 5.24 8.51 -17.74
CA ASP A 23 5.89 7.23 -18.09
C ASP A 23 5.00 6.00 -17.86
N PHE A 24 3.92 6.13 -17.08
CA PHE A 24 3.01 5.04 -16.74
C PHE A 24 1.60 5.20 -17.34
N MET A 25 1.27 6.38 -17.88
CA MET A 25 -0.09 6.68 -18.34
C MET A 25 -0.52 5.89 -19.58
N HIS A 26 0.38 5.18 -20.23
CA HIS A 26 0.09 4.27 -21.33
C HIS A 26 -0.35 2.87 -20.85
N LEU A 27 -0.19 2.57 -19.56
CA LEU A 27 -0.56 1.29 -18.96
C LEU A 27 -2.05 1.25 -18.61
N PRO A 28 -2.73 0.10 -18.73
CA PRO A 28 -4.14 -0.01 -18.37
C PRO A 28 -4.38 0.23 -16.88
N ALA A 29 -3.50 -0.26 -16.01
CA ALA A 29 -3.52 0.02 -14.58
C ALA A 29 -2.10 -0.08 -14.00
N PHE A 30 -1.79 0.70 -12.94
CA PHE A 30 -0.52 0.59 -12.25
C PHE A 30 -0.60 0.97 -10.77
N THR A 31 0.28 0.36 -10.00
CA THR A 31 0.54 0.64 -8.58
C THR A 31 1.94 0.13 -8.22
N GLY A 32 2.31 0.18 -6.94
CA GLY A 32 3.58 -0.36 -6.46
C GLY A 32 3.44 -1.13 -5.17
N TYR A 33 4.49 -1.86 -4.82
CA TYR A 33 4.56 -2.52 -3.52
C TYR A 33 4.70 -1.50 -2.40
N GLU A 34 4.02 -1.77 -1.28
CA GLU A 34 4.17 -0.99 -0.07
C GLU A 34 5.37 -1.46 0.78
N ALA A 35 6.20 -0.52 1.24
CA ALA A 35 7.40 -0.82 2.01
C ALA A 35 7.13 -1.34 3.43
N SER A 36 5.91 -1.19 3.94
CA SER A 36 5.63 -1.33 5.38
C SER A 36 5.00 -2.64 5.81
N MET A 37 4.18 -3.26 4.99
CA MET A 37 3.28 -4.34 5.43
C MET A 37 3.35 -5.53 4.50
N SER A 38 4.22 -6.48 4.77
CA SER A 38 4.23 -7.77 4.04
C SER A 38 4.41 -7.69 2.51
N ASN A 39 5.00 -6.62 1.99
CA ASN A 39 5.09 -6.35 0.55
C ASN A 39 3.72 -6.38 -0.13
N ALA A 40 2.71 -5.72 0.45
CA ALA A 40 1.42 -5.62 -0.21
C ALA A 40 1.60 -5.06 -1.63
N PRO A 41 0.98 -5.68 -2.65
CA PRO A 41 1.14 -5.27 -4.06
C PRO A 41 0.25 -4.06 -4.40
N VAL A 42 0.13 -3.15 -3.46
CA VAL A 42 -0.61 -1.89 -3.58
C VAL A 42 -0.09 -0.90 -2.55
N THR A 43 -0.06 0.37 -2.90
CA THR A 43 0.35 1.48 -2.02
C THR A 43 -0.66 2.61 -2.10
N GLY A 44 -0.38 3.76 -1.47
CA GLY A 44 -1.19 4.97 -1.51
C GLY A 44 -1.33 5.63 -2.88
N LEU A 45 -0.79 5.02 -3.96
CA LEU A 45 -0.98 5.42 -5.34
C LEU A 45 -1.53 4.24 -6.14
N MET A 46 -2.66 4.44 -6.80
CA MET A 46 -3.35 3.46 -7.64
C MET A 46 -3.88 4.14 -8.89
N ALA A 47 -3.64 3.55 -10.06
CA ALA A 47 -4.17 4.06 -11.33
C ALA A 47 -4.85 2.94 -12.10
N SER A 48 -5.90 3.29 -12.84
CA SER A 48 -6.61 2.36 -13.72
C SER A 48 -7.31 3.11 -14.85
N ALA A 49 -7.44 2.47 -16.00
CA ALA A 49 -8.46 2.83 -16.98
C ALA A 49 -9.86 2.54 -16.40
N PRO A 50 -10.92 3.21 -16.90
CA PRO A 50 -12.29 2.88 -16.52
C PRO A 50 -12.59 1.40 -16.79
N HIS A 51 -13.30 0.75 -15.88
CA HIS A 51 -13.71 -0.65 -15.98
C HIS A 51 -12.54 -1.64 -16.11
N GLY A 52 -11.34 -1.27 -15.62
CA GLY A 52 -10.19 -2.17 -15.57
C GLY A 52 -10.49 -3.43 -14.76
N VAL A 53 -9.91 -4.56 -15.15
CA VAL A 53 -10.18 -5.87 -14.55
C VAL A 53 -9.88 -5.85 -13.05
N TRP A 54 -8.73 -5.32 -12.67
CA TRP A 54 -8.29 -5.26 -11.28
C TRP A 54 -9.23 -4.44 -10.39
N VAL A 55 -9.61 -3.22 -10.81
CA VAL A 55 -10.48 -2.34 -9.98
C VAL A 55 -11.90 -2.87 -9.91
N THR A 56 -12.40 -3.52 -10.98
CA THR A 56 -13.71 -4.16 -11.00
C THR A 56 -13.78 -5.33 -10.00
N GLU A 57 -12.75 -6.16 -9.91
CA GLU A 57 -12.68 -7.23 -8.91
C GLU A 57 -12.66 -6.70 -7.47
N GLN A 58 -11.93 -5.60 -7.23
CA GLN A 58 -11.91 -4.97 -5.92
C GLN A 58 -13.29 -4.42 -5.54
N LEU A 59 -13.97 -3.76 -6.47
CA LEU A 59 -15.30 -3.24 -6.23
C LEU A 59 -16.31 -4.36 -5.96
N ALA A 60 -16.32 -5.42 -6.79
CA ALA A 60 -17.19 -6.58 -6.63
C ALA A 60 -17.05 -7.23 -5.24
N TYR A 61 -15.83 -7.33 -4.72
CA TYR A 61 -15.61 -7.86 -3.37
C TYR A 61 -16.40 -7.08 -2.30
N TYR A 62 -16.40 -5.77 -2.36
CA TYR A 62 -17.13 -4.93 -1.39
C TYR A 62 -18.63 -4.91 -1.64
N ASP A 63 -19.08 -4.95 -2.89
CA ASP A 63 -20.50 -5.00 -3.25
C ASP A 63 -21.14 -6.33 -2.86
N GLU A 64 -20.45 -7.44 -3.05
CA GLU A 64 -20.95 -8.78 -2.75
C GLU A 64 -20.91 -9.11 -1.25
N ASN A 65 -19.84 -8.70 -0.56
CA ASN A 65 -19.55 -9.17 0.79
C ASN A 65 -19.81 -8.12 1.88
N ARG A 66 -19.88 -6.82 1.56
CA ARG A 66 -20.22 -5.70 2.46
C ARG A 66 -19.48 -5.72 3.81
N HIS A 67 -18.17 -5.93 3.79
CA HIS A 67 -17.35 -6.17 4.98
C HIS A 67 -16.99 -4.95 5.82
N PHE A 68 -17.81 -3.92 5.88
CA PHE A 68 -17.53 -2.76 6.75
C PHE A 68 -18.00 -2.94 8.20
N ARG A 69 -18.82 -3.99 8.48
CA ARG A 69 -19.22 -4.37 9.84
C ARG A 69 -19.08 -5.86 10.06
N MET A 70 -18.57 -6.20 11.25
CA MET A 70 -18.51 -7.57 11.75
C MET A 70 -19.88 -8.00 12.27
N GLU A 71 -20.08 -9.31 12.51
CA GLU A 71 -21.33 -9.87 13.03
C GLU A 71 -21.75 -9.29 14.39
N ASP A 72 -20.76 -8.89 15.23
CA ASP A 72 -20.99 -8.25 16.52
C ASP A 72 -21.33 -6.74 16.41
N GLY A 73 -21.44 -6.20 15.18
CA GLY A 73 -21.74 -4.80 14.90
C GLY A 73 -20.54 -3.85 14.95
N THR A 74 -19.34 -4.33 15.30
CA THR A 74 -18.11 -3.51 15.25
C THR A 74 -17.70 -3.24 13.81
N LEU A 75 -16.88 -2.18 13.59
CA LEU A 75 -16.35 -1.89 12.26
C LEU A 75 -15.25 -2.88 11.90
N ASP A 76 -15.25 -3.37 10.67
CA ASP A 76 -14.10 -4.06 10.12
C ASP A 76 -12.97 -3.05 9.88
N MET A 77 -11.89 -3.19 10.67
CA MET A 77 -10.71 -2.34 10.59
C MET A 77 -9.58 -2.98 9.76
N THR A 78 -9.90 -4.02 8.98
CA THR A 78 -8.92 -4.65 8.08
C THR A 78 -8.44 -3.63 7.04
N PRO A 79 -7.13 -3.35 6.94
CA PRO A 79 -6.63 -2.46 5.91
C PRO A 79 -6.98 -2.99 4.51
N ASN A 80 -7.44 -2.11 3.64
CA ASN A 80 -7.79 -2.47 2.26
C ASN A 80 -6.62 -3.10 1.49
N THR A 81 -5.38 -2.73 1.81
CA THR A 81 -4.17 -3.32 1.22
C THR A 81 -4.05 -4.83 1.47
N VAL A 82 -4.55 -5.31 2.62
CA VAL A 82 -4.61 -6.75 2.93
C VAL A 82 -5.65 -7.43 2.04
N THR A 83 -6.86 -6.88 1.97
CA THR A 83 -7.94 -7.41 1.13
C THR A 83 -7.54 -7.45 -0.35
N ILE A 84 -6.94 -6.38 -0.86
CA ILE A 84 -6.46 -6.30 -2.23
C ILE A 84 -5.40 -7.37 -2.50
N ALA A 85 -4.44 -7.54 -1.59
CA ALA A 85 -3.41 -8.56 -1.70
C ALA A 85 -4.01 -9.98 -1.75
N ASP A 86 -4.99 -10.27 -0.88
CA ASP A 86 -5.65 -11.58 -0.83
C ASP A 86 -6.42 -11.88 -2.12
N ILE A 87 -7.13 -10.90 -2.68
CA ILE A 87 -7.84 -11.06 -3.96
C ILE A 87 -6.83 -11.35 -5.07
N MET A 88 -5.75 -10.59 -5.16
CA MET A 88 -4.73 -10.78 -6.19
C MET A 88 -4.03 -12.14 -6.08
N VAL A 89 -3.71 -12.60 -4.86
CA VAL A 89 -3.13 -13.93 -4.62
C VAL A 89 -4.10 -15.04 -5.04
N LYS A 90 -5.37 -14.94 -4.68
CA LYS A 90 -6.40 -15.88 -5.14
C LYS A 90 -6.55 -15.88 -6.67
N GLY A 91 -6.34 -14.74 -7.32
CA GLY A 91 -6.30 -14.60 -8.78
C GLY A 91 -4.98 -15.05 -9.43
N GLY A 92 -4.03 -15.62 -8.66
CA GLY A 92 -2.78 -16.18 -9.17
C GLY A 92 -1.58 -15.23 -9.16
N PHE A 93 -1.69 -14.02 -8.58
CA PHE A 93 -0.56 -13.10 -8.49
C PHE A 93 0.46 -13.55 -7.45
N VAL A 94 1.75 -13.53 -7.81
CA VAL A 94 2.84 -13.92 -6.92
C VAL A 94 3.47 -12.68 -6.27
N ILE A 95 3.25 -12.51 -4.98
CA ILE A 95 3.83 -11.41 -4.19
C ILE A 95 5.31 -11.71 -3.92
N ASN A 96 6.22 -11.04 -4.63
CA ASN A 96 7.67 -11.26 -4.52
C ASN A 96 8.49 -9.96 -4.43
N GLY A 97 7.84 -8.79 -4.41
CA GLY A 97 8.48 -7.47 -4.38
C GLY A 97 9.12 -7.02 -5.69
N LYS A 98 9.01 -7.81 -6.77
CA LYS A 98 9.51 -7.48 -8.10
C LYS A 98 8.38 -7.00 -8.99
N TYR A 99 8.74 -6.31 -10.09
CA TYR A 99 7.78 -5.99 -11.13
C TYR A 99 7.01 -7.23 -11.57
N GLY A 100 5.71 -7.08 -11.72
CA GLY A 100 4.82 -8.14 -12.18
C GLY A 100 3.55 -7.55 -12.77
N VAL A 101 2.83 -8.36 -13.54
CA VAL A 101 1.56 -7.99 -14.15
C VAL A 101 0.48 -8.95 -13.65
N TYR A 102 -0.66 -8.43 -13.23
CA TYR A 102 -1.82 -9.18 -12.80
C TYR A 102 -2.90 -9.13 -13.86
N LYS A 103 -3.29 -10.31 -14.38
CA LYS A 103 -4.37 -10.50 -15.38
C LYS A 103 -4.26 -9.60 -16.63
N ASP A 104 -3.02 -9.39 -17.11
CA ASP A 104 -2.72 -8.50 -18.25
C ASP A 104 -3.27 -7.07 -18.13
N ASP A 105 -3.60 -6.64 -16.91
CA ASP A 105 -4.23 -5.37 -16.59
C ASP A 105 -3.35 -4.53 -15.63
N LEU A 106 -3.16 -4.98 -14.40
CA LEU A 106 -2.44 -4.22 -13.39
C LEU A 106 -0.93 -4.47 -13.41
N HIS A 107 -0.15 -3.42 -13.62
CA HIS A 107 1.30 -3.40 -13.49
C HIS A 107 1.70 -3.01 -12.07
N VAL A 108 2.36 -3.93 -11.35
CA VAL A 108 2.83 -3.71 -9.96
C VAL A 108 4.33 -3.46 -9.98
N PHE A 109 4.75 -2.27 -9.56
CA PHE A 109 6.15 -1.86 -9.56
C PHE A 109 6.85 -2.13 -8.23
N PRO A 110 8.19 -2.33 -8.23
CA PRO A 110 8.98 -2.44 -7.00
C PRO A 110 8.79 -1.23 -6.08
N VAL A 111 9.05 -1.47 -4.79
CA VAL A 111 8.82 -0.50 -3.72
C VAL A 111 9.49 0.87 -3.93
N ASP A 112 10.64 0.89 -4.61
CA ASP A 112 11.42 2.10 -4.86
C ASP A 112 10.79 3.06 -5.88
N TYR A 113 9.75 2.62 -6.63
CA TYR A 113 9.04 3.47 -7.57
C TYR A 113 8.08 4.44 -6.88
N PHE A 114 7.22 3.93 -6.00
CA PHE A 114 6.09 4.72 -5.45
C PHE A 114 6.05 4.76 -3.92
N CYS A 115 6.81 3.89 -3.22
CA CYS A 115 6.77 3.80 -1.76
C CYS A 115 8.16 3.58 -1.14
N PRO A 116 9.16 4.44 -1.42
CA PRO A 116 10.54 4.28 -0.98
C PRO A 116 10.72 4.53 0.52
N LEU A 117 9.73 5.10 1.21
CA LEU A 117 9.74 5.35 2.64
C LEU A 117 9.12 4.18 3.39
N THR A 118 9.91 3.56 4.29
CA THR A 118 9.39 2.49 5.13
C THR A 118 8.52 3.03 6.28
N SER A 119 7.68 2.16 6.87
CA SER A 119 6.89 2.48 8.07
C SER A 119 7.77 2.89 9.28
N THR A 120 9.03 2.54 9.26
CA THR A 120 10.05 2.93 10.25
C THR A 120 10.82 4.19 9.87
N ARG A 121 10.36 4.91 8.83
CA ARG A 121 10.90 6.19 8.38
C ARG A 121 12.29 6.10 7.74
N VAL A 122 12.68 4.97 7.20
CA VAL A 122 13.88 4.86 6.35
C VAL A 122 13.50 5.20 4.93
N LEU A 123 14.04 6.29 4.39
CA LEU A 123 13.84 6.73 3.01
C LEU A 123 14.99 6.24 2.13
N LYS A 124 14.68 5.55 1.04
CA LYS A 124 15.66 5.07 0.05
C LYS A 124 15.25 5.52 -1.35
N LEU A 125 15.64 6.73 -1.72
CA LEU A 125 15.43 7.24 -3.07
C LEU A 125 16.37 6.53 -4.07
N THR A 126 15.84 6.20 -5.24
CA THR A 126 16.59 5.67 -6.38
C THR A 126 16.30 6.49 -7.63
N LYS A 127 16.96 6.18 -8.74
CA LYS A 127 16.61 6.77 -10.03
C LYS A 127 15.21 6.41 -10.52
N ASN A 128 14.60 5.39 -9.93
CA ASN A 128 13.27 4.90 -10.28
C ASN A 128 12.15 5.55 -9.44
N THR A 129 12.48 6.41 -8.46
CA THR A 129 11.49 6.97 -7.54
C THR A 129 10.70 8.08 -8.20
N TYR A 130 9.37 7.95 -8.19
CA TYR A 130 8.41 8.93 -8.72
C TYR A 130 7.61 9.62 -7.62
N CYS A 131 7.32 8.94 -6.53
CA CYS A 131 6.64 9.55 -5.39
C CYS A 131 7.06 8.94 -4.06
N ILE A 132 6.65 9.58 -2.97
CA ILE A 132 6.86 9.14 -1.59
C ILE A 132 5.51 9.08 -0.89
N HIS A 133 5.14 7.93 -0.34
CA HIS A 133 4.02 7.81 0.58
C HIS A 133 4.52 8.06 2.01
N HIS A 134 4.04 9.13 2.64
CA HIS A 134 4.56 9.61 3.92
C HIS A 134 4.03 8.85 5.15
N PHE A 135 3.04 8.00 5.02
CA PHE A 135 2.42 7.25 6.13
C PHE A 135 2.04 8.17 7.31
N ALA A 136 1.38 9.30 7.04
CA ALA A 136 0.96 10.24 8.07
C ALA A 136 0.01 9.58 9.08
N GLY A 137 -0.86 8.68 8.61
CA GLY A 137 -1.77 7.89 9.45
C GLY A 137 -2.70 8.79 10.25
N SER A 138 -3.23 9.83 9.62
CA SER A 138 -4.11 10.84 10.24
C SER A 138 -5.40 10.24 10.83
N TRP A 139 -5.83 9.10 10.29
CA TRP A 139 -7.01 8.35 10.73
C TRP A 139 -6.73 7.39 11.91
N VAL A 140 -5.45 7.20 12.29
CA VAL A 140 -5.07 6.34 13.42
C VAL A 140 -4.94 7.18 14.68
N GLU A 141 -5.86 7.00 15.63
CA GLU A 141 -5.72 7.58 16.97
C GLU A 141 -4.52 6.94 17.68
N ARG A 142 -3.46 7.73 17.84
CA ARG A 142 -2.27 7.32 18.61
C ARG A 142 -2.28 8.05 19.94
N THR A 143 -2.19 7.30 21.03
CA THR A 143 -2.02 7.88 22.36
C THR A 143 -0.70 8.67 22.45
N LYS A 144 -0.64 9.67 23.33
CA LYS A 144 0.61 10.44 23.56
C LYS A 144 1.79 9.52 23.87
N TRP A 145 1.53 8.42 24.58
CA TRP A 145 2.53 7.42 24.94
C TRP A 145 3.07 6.64 23.72
N GLN A 146 2.20 6.26 22.81
CA GLN A 146 2.60 5.59 21.57
C GLN A 146 3.45 6.50 20.67
N LYS A 147 3.08 7.80 20.57
CA LYS A 147 3.87 8.81 19.85
C LYS A 147 5.24 9.00 20.48
N MET A 148 5.31 9.10 21.80
CA MET A 148 6.56 9.25 22.56
C MET A 148 7.44 7.99 22.42
N LYS A 149 6.87 6.79 22.57
CA LYS A 149 7.59 5.51 22.39
C LYS A 149 8.20 5.40 20.99
N GLN A 150 7.45 5.76 19.96
CA GLN A 150 7.94 5.75 18.58
C GLN A 150 9.09 6.75 18.40
N PHE A 151 8.96 7.96 18.92
CA PHE A 151 9.99 8.99 18.89
C PHE A 151 11.30 8.54 19.58
N VAL A 152 11.19 7.96 20.78
CA VAL A 152 12.34 7.45 21.54
C VAL A 152 13.01 6.29 20.82
N LEU A 153 12.25 5.32 20.31
CA LEU A 153 12.79 4.20 19.55
C LEU A 153 13.58 4.67 18.32
N HIS A 154 13.05 5.63 17.56
CA HIS A 154 13.76 6.17 16.39
C HIS A 154 15.02 6.96 16.77
N LYS A 155 14.96 7.76 17.84
CA LYS A 155 16.05 8.64 18.25
C LYS A 155 17.18 7.89 18.98
N VAL A 156 16.85 6.85 19.73
CA VAL A 156 17.80 6.09 20.57
C VAL A 156 18.39 4.88 19.86
N LEU A 157 17.57 4.12 19.12
CA LEU A 157 18.02 2.88 18.48
C LEU A 157 18.42 3.06 17.01
N GLY A 158 18.15 4.22 16.44
CA GLY A 158 18.33 4.46 15.01
C GLY A 158 17.35 3.64 14.15
N THR A 159 17.17 4.08 12.90
CA THR A 159 16.16 3.50 11.99
C THR A 159 16.46 2.04 11.64
N ASN A 160 17.72 1.68 11.38
CA ASN A 160 18.12 0.34 10.95
C ASN A 160 17.89 -0.74 12.02
N LEU A 161 18.12 -0.43 13.29
CA LEU A 161 17.91 -1.37 14.39
C LEU A 161 16.41 -1.52 14.70
N THR A 162 15.65 -0.43 14.61
CA THR A 162 14.20 -0.43 14.78
C THR A 162 13.52 -1.30 13.71
N ASP A 163 13.94 -1.22 12.44
CA ASP A 163 13.44 -2.08 11.35
C ASP A 163 13.68 -3.56 11.64
N LYS A 164 14.88 -3.92 12.06
CA LYS A 164 15.20 -5.32 12.43
C LYS A 164 14.34 -5.82 13.57
N LEU A 165 14.14 -5.02 14.62
CA LEU A 165 13.30 -5.40 15.76
C LEU A 165 11.83 -5.54 15.39
N VAL A 166 11.30 -4.68 14.52
CA VAL A 166 9.93 -4.79 14.02
C VAL A 166 9.76 -6.05 13.18
N GLN A 167 10.74 -6.38 12.31
CA GLN A 167 10.71 -7.62 11.52
C GLN A 167 10.78 -8.89 12.41
N ILE A 168 11.63 -8.92 13.42
CA ILE A 168 11.73 -10.03 14.36
C ILE A 168 10.41 -10.22 15.11
N LYS A 169 9.83 -9.14 15.65
CA LYS A 169 8.54 -9.19 16.37
C LYS A 169 7.39 -9.71 15.51
N ARG A 170 7.40 -9.43 14.20
CA ARG A 170 6.41 -9.92 13.24
C ARG A 170 6.57 -11.41 12.95
N LYS A 171 7.82 -11.90 12.83
CA LYS A 171 8.10 -13.33 12.65
C LYS A 171 7.70 -14.18 13.86
N LEU A 172 7.72 -13.60 15.06
CA LEU A 172 7.32 -14.27 16.31
C LEU A 172 5.80 -14.26 16.56
N LYS A 173 5.02 -13.50 15.77
CA LYS A 173 3.55 -13.45 15.88
C LYS A 173 2.81 -14.26 14.80
N ARG A 174 3.55 -14.89 13.91
CA ARG A 174 3.04 -15.88 12.94
C ARG A 174 3.31 -17.29 13.47
#